data_c830b3d5425c96b16cabbae74cabf70e
#
_entry.id   c830b3d5425c96b16cabbae74cabf70e
#
_cell.length_a   1.000
_cell.length_b   1.000
_cell.length_c   1.000
_cell.angle_alpha   90.00
_cell.angle_beta   90.00
_cell.angle_gamma   90.00
#
_symmetry.space_group_name_H-M   'P 1'
#
loop_
_entity.id
_entity.type
_entity.pdbx_description
1 polymer ?
#
loop_
_entity_poly.entity_id
_entity_poly.type
_entity_poly.pdbx_seq_one_letter_code
_entity_poly.pdbx_strand_id
1 'polypeptide(L)'
;MPTWMMWPMEAMVTKSHQANSRQSLVDARTLVVKSCSALITNNGTGLDLNAINSWAKQMAMLAAGGRRLLLVSSGAIACGMQQLGWSKRPGSIPELQAAAAVGQMGLAQTYQQAFGAHGIRTAQILLTHEDLADRTRYLNARATLSALLDLGVLPIINENDTVATDEIRFGDNDTLGALVANLIEADALIILTDQEGLYTADPRKDASATLVNEGAAGDERYEHMAGGSGTPIGTGGMITKIWAAKRAARSGAHTVIASGRTPDALPRLLRGEQLGTLLVASQQPLAARKQWLADHLQLAGRVQLDAGASKALRAGSSLLPVGVTQVDGEFERGAVVACLDETGLEIARGLINYASSEARRIAGCPSAEIERRLGYLDAPELIHRDNLVLG
;
A
#
# COMPACT_ATOMS: atom_id res chain seq x y z
N MET A 1 -9.39 59.63 -12.13
CA MET A 1 -8.75 58.55 -11.35
C MET A 1 -9.36 57.25 -11.77
N PRO A 2 -8.66 56.32 -12.40
CA PRO A 2 -9.24 55.02 -12.78
C PRO A 2 -9.10 54.01 -11.63
N THR A 3 -10.21 53.43 -11.24
CA THR A 3 -10.36 52.33 -10.31
C THR A 3 -9.75 51.08 -10.90
N TRP A 4 -8.67 50.56 -10.33
CA TRP A 4 -8.05 49.30 -10.66
C TRP A 4 -8.90 48.16 -10.07
N MET A 5 -9.49 47.37 -10.94
CA MET A 5 -10.17 46.09 -10.64
C MET A 5 -9.08 45.12 -10.08
N MET A 6 -9.10 44.89 -8.78
CA MET A 6 -8.41 43.72 -8.19
C MET A 6 -9.16 42.43 -8.58
N TRP A 7 -8.59 41.68 -9.49
CA TRP A 7 -9.01 40.29 -9.71
C TRP A 7 -8.48 39.43 -8.58
N PRO A 8 -9.28 38.45 -8.09
CA PRO A 8 -8.86 37.65 -6.94
C PRO A 8 -7.74 36.70 -7.36
N MET A 9 -6.56 36.94 -6.83
CA MET A 9 -5.35 36.10 -6.98
C MET A 9 -5.55 34.66 -6.44
N GLU A 10 -6.52 34.45 -5.57
CA GLU A 10 -6.86 33.14 -5.00
C GLU A 10 -7.37 32.11 -6.03
N ALA A 11 -8.09 32.56 -7.07
CA ALA A 11 -8.62 31.67 -8.10
C ALA A 11 -7.56 31.13 -9.09
N MET A 12 -6.43 31.83 -9.23
CA MET A 12 -5.31 31.40 -10.09
C MET A 12 -4.38 30.41 -9.37
N VAL A 13 -4.18 30.58 -8.06
CA VAL A 13 -3.33 29.69 -7.25
C VAL A 13 -4.01 28.33 -7.09
N THR A 14 -5.32 28.29 -6.91
CA THR A 14 -6.08 27.03 -6.80
C THR A 14 -6.08 26.21 -8.10
N LYS A 15 -6.21 26.86 -9.26
CA LYS A 15 -6.20 26.15 -10.56
C LYS A 15 -4.83 25.57 -10.92
N SER A 16 -3.73 26.23 -10.57
CA SER A 16 -2.38 25.70 -10.82
C SER A 16 -2.00 24.53 -9.91
N HIS A 17 -2.47 24.53 -8.65
CA HIS A 17 -2.29 23.39 -7.74
C HIS A 17 -3.10 22.17 -8.18
N GLN A 18 -4.35 22.36 -8.61
CA GLN A 18 -5.23 21.30 -9.09
C GLN A 18 -4.71 20.61 -10.37
N ALA A 19 -4.11 21.36 -11.29
CA ALA A 19 -3.49 20.78 -12.48
C ALA A 19 -2.26 19.92 -12.17
N ASN A 20 -1.56 20.22 -11.05
CA ASN A 20 -0.33 19.52 -10.68
C ASN A 20 -0.61 18.20 -9.93
N SER A 21 -1.71 18.10 -9.17
CA SER A 21 -2.01 16.93 -8.34
C SER A 21 -2.60 15.77 -9.16
N ARG A 22 -3.43 16.02 -10.17
CA ARG A 22 -3.90 14.97 -11.10
C ARG A 22 -2.78 14.47 -12.03
N GLN A 23 -1.78 15.29 -12.31
CA GLN A 23 -0.61 14.89 -13.07
C GLN A 23 0.18 13.80 -12.33
N SER A 24 0.23 13.82 -11.00
CA SER A 24 0.88 12.76 -10.21
C SER A 24 0.26 11.37 -10.43
N LEU A 25 -1.05 11.29 -10.71
CA LEU A 25 -1.70 10.03 -11.09
C LEU A 25 -1.31 9.57 -12.50
N VAL A 26 -1.14 10.49 -13.42
CA VAL A 26 -0.69 10.18 -14.80
C VAL A 26 0.72 9.60 -14.76
N ASP A 27 1.58 10.15 -13.92
CA ASP A 27 2.98 9.77 -13.78
C ASP A 27 3.18 8.54 -12.86
N ALA A 28 2.14 8.13 -12.14
CA ALA A 28 2.17 7.00 -11.20
C ALA A 28 2.53 5.69 -11.90
N ARG A 29 3.52 4.99 -11.36
CA ARG A 29 4.05 3.73 -11.90
C ARG A 29 3.61 2.52 -11.10
N THR A 30 3.60 2.62 -9.78
CA THR A 30 3.21 1.54 -8.87
C THR A 30 1.87 1.88 -8.22
N LEU A 31 0.87 1.04 -8.45
CA LEU A 31 -0.50 1.30 -8.05
C LEU A 31 -1.05 0.13 -7.23
N VAL A 32 -1.69 0.45 -6.12
CA VAL A 32 -2.55 -0.49 -5.40
C VAL A 32 -4.00 -0.18 -5.75
N VAL A 33 -4.69 -1.14 -6.33
CA VAL A 33 -6.14 -1.06 -6.58
C VAL A 33 -6.85 -1.87 -5.51
N LYS A 34 -7.78 -1.24 -4.78
CA LYS A 34 -8.61 -1.93 -3.80
C LYS A 34 -10.06 -1.96 -4.27
N SER A 35 -10.66 -3.13 -4.34
CA SER A 35 -12.07 -3.31 -4.67
C SER A 35 -12.89 -3.57 -3.41
N CYS A 36 -14.00 -2.87 -3.22
CA CYS A 36 -14.88 -3.09 -2.07
C CYS A 36 -15.83 -4.29 -2.29
N SER A 37 -16.28 -4.89 -1.17
CA SER A 37 -17.17 -6.06 -1.18
C SER A 37 -18.48 -5.81 -1.94
N ALA A 38 -19.05 -4.60 -1.84
CA ALA A 38 -20.29 -4.22 -2.52
C ALA A 38 -20.19 -4.24 -4.06
N LEU A 39 -18.99 -4.12 -4.61
CA LEU A 39 -18.76 -4.17 -6.05
C LEU A 39 -18.42 -5.57 -6.55
N ILE A 40 -17.74 -6.35 -5.72
CA ILE A 40 -17.22 -7.67 -6.11
C ILE A 40 -18.26 -8.76 -5.91
N THR A 41 -19.28 -8.50 -5.10
CA THR A 41 -20.33 -9.45 -4.80
C THR A 41 -21.64 -9.00 -5.43
N ASN A 42 -22.38 -9.97 -5.94
CA ASN A 42 -23.74 -9.74 -6.44
C ASN A 42 -24.71 -9.65 -5.24
N ASN A 43 -24.74 -8.46 -4.59
CA ASN A 43 -25.54 -8.23 -3.38
C ASN A 43 -25.30 -9.27 -2.25
N GLY A 44 -24.06 -9.75 -2.13
CA GLY A 44 -23.67 -10.74 -1.11
C GLY A 44 -24.00 -12.21 -1.46
N THR A 45 -24.52 -12.49 -2.67
CA THR A 45 -24.95 -13.83 -3.10
C THR A 45 -23.92 -14.54 -4.00
N GLY A 46 -22.68 -14.11 -4.00
CA GLY A 46 -21.60 -14.67 -4.81
C GLY A 46 -20.76 -13.58 -5.47
N LEU A 47 -19.92 -13.96 -6.43
CA LEU A 47 -19.02 -13.03 -7.12
C LEU A 47 -19.69 -12.43 -8.37
N ASP A 48 -19.50 -11.13 -8.59
CA ASP A 48 -19.85 -10.45 -9.84
C ASP A 48 -18.73 -10.63 -10.87
N LEU A 49 -18.87 -11.65 -11.70
CA LEU A 49 -17.89 -12.01 -12.72
C LEU A 49 -17.72 -10.91 -13.78
N ASN A 50 -18.78 -10.13 -14.08
CA ASN A 50 -18.72 -9.05 -15.06
C ASN A 50 -17.86 -7.90 -14.53
N ALA A 51 -18.04 -7.52 -13.28
CA ALA A 51 -17.22 -6.49 -12.63
C ALA A 51 -15.75 -6.94 -12.57
N ILE A 52 -15.49 -8.19 -12.13
CA ILE A 52 -14.13 -8.74 -12.05
C ILE A 52 -13.44 -8.75 -13.41
N ASN A 53 -14.11 -9.22 -14.46
CA ASN A 53 -13.57 -9.26 -15.83
C ASN A 53 -13.32 -7.85 -16.38
N SER A 54 -14.20 -6.89 -16.08
CA SER A 54 -14.01 -5.49 -16.49
C SER A 54 -12.76 -4.90 -15.86
N TRP A 55 -12.56 -5.09 -14.54
CA TRP A 55 -11.35 -4.58 -13.86
C TRP A 55 -10.10 -5.32 -14.30
N ALA A 56 -10.15 -6.64 -14.51
CA ALA A 56 -9.02 -7.40 -15.04
C ALA A 56 -8.57 -6.86 -16.40
N LYS A 57 -9.51 -6.56 -17.30
CA LYS A 57 -9.22 -5.92 -18.59
C LYS A 57 -8.57 -4.55 -18.42
N GLN A 58 -9.13 -3.68 -17.56
CA GLN A 58 -8.59 -2.35 -17.32
C GLN A 58 -7.17 -2.41 -16.73
N MET A 59 -6.95 -3.27 -15.72
CA MET A 59 -5.63 -3.46 -15.11
C MET A 59 -4.63 -4.05 -16.10
N ALA A 60 -5.07 -4.98 -16.98
CA ALA A 60 -4.22 -5.53 -18.03
C ALA A 60 -3.73 -4.44 -19.01
N MET A 61 -4.61 -3.52 -19.40
CA MET A 61 -4.23 -2.37 -20.22
C MET A 61 -3.18 -1.49 -19.54
N LEU A 62 -3.31 -1.26 -18.24
CA LEU A 62 -2.36 -0.47 -17.47
C LEU A 62 -1.02 -1.18 -17.30
N ALA A 63 -1.02 -2.49 -17.06
CA ALA A 63 0.19 -3.32 -17.00
C ALA A 63 0.95 -3.33 -18.33
N ALA A 64 0.23 -3.44 -19.44
CA ALA A 64 0.81 -3.32 -20.80
C ALA A 64 1.45 -1.95 -21.04
N GLY A 65 0.95 -0.89 -20.38
CA GLY A 65 1.53 0.46 -20.35
C GLY A 65 2.74 0.60 -19.41
N GLY A 66 3.26 -0.49 -18.84
CA GLY A 66 4.47 -0.51 -17.99
C GLY A 66 4.21 -0.16 -16.51
N ARG A 67 2.96 -0.15 -16.04
CA ARG A 67 2.63 0.08 -14.64
C ARG A 67 2.72 -1.20 -13.83
N ARG A 68 3.22 -1.10 -12.61
CA ARG A 68 3.26 -2.18 -11.61
C ARG A 68 1.96 -2.13 -10.80
N LEU A 69 1.22 -3.23 -10.78
CA LEU A 69 -0.13 -3.27 -10.21
C LEU A 69 -0.25 -4.34 -9.14
N LEU A 70 -0.95 -4.01 -8.05
CA LEU A 70 -1.39 -4.93 -7.03
C LEU A 70 -2.90 -4.76 -6.85
N LEU A 71 -3.60 -5.86 -6.58
CA LEU A 71 -5.03 -5.83 -6.28
C LEU A 71 -5.25 -6.26 -4.83
N VAL A 72 -5.90 -5.41 -4.04
CA VAL A 72 -6.42 -5.77 -2.71
C VAL A 72 -7.91 -6.03 -2.86
N SER A 73 -8.28 -7.27 -2.59
CA SER A 73 -9.64 -7.78 -2.84
C SER A 73 -10.37 -8.06 -1.52
N SER A 74 -11.67 -8.11 -1.61
CA SER A 74 -12.59 -8.65 -0.63
C SER A 74 -13.43 -9.75 -1.28
N GLY A 75 -14.45 -10.27 -0.58
CA GLY A 75 -15.46 -11.14 -1.16
C GLY A 75 -15.25 -12.64 -0.91
N ALA A 76 -14.21 -13.04 -0.19
CA ALA A 76 -13.98 -14.46 0.14
C ALA A 76 -15.18 -15.07 0.89
N ILE A 77 -15.71 -14.39 1.92
CA ILE A 77 -16.89 -14.87 2.67
C ILE A 77 -18.10 -15.06 1.75
N ALA A 78 -18.40 -14.09 0.89
CA ALA A 78 -19.55 -14.19 -0.02
C ALA A 78 -19.39 -15.33 -1.04
N CYS A 79 -18.19 -15.53 -1.56
CA CYS A 79 -17.86 -16.66 -2.42
C CYS A 79 -18.04 -17.99 -1.68
N GLY A 80 -17.56 -18.09 -0.45
CA GLY A 80 -17.70 -19.30 0.37
C GLY A 80 -19.14 -19.58 0.76
N MET A 81 -19.91 -18.58 1.13
CA MET A 81 -21.34 -18.73 1.39
C MET A 81 -22.07 -19.30 0.18
N GLN A 82 -21.77 -18.82 -1.02
CA GLN A 82 -22.33 -19.35 -2.26
C GLN A 82 -21.96 -20.82 -2.45
N GLN A 83 -20.69 -21.18 -2.27
CA GLN A 83 -20.21 -22.56 -2.43
C GLN A 83 -20.79 -23.53 -1.38
N LEU A 84 -21.04 -23.01 -0.16
CA LEU A 84 -21.67 -23.76 0.93
C LEU A 84 -23.22 -23.83 0.82
N GLY A 85 -23.80 -23.13 -0.17
CA GLY A 85 -25.25 -23.04 -0.32
C GLY A 85 -25.93 -22.20 0.76
N TRP A 86 -25.24 -21.28 1.43
CA TRP A 86 -25.80 -20.47 2.49
C TRP A 86 -26.50 -19.23 1.91
N SER A 87 -27.78 -19.08 2.21
CA SER A 87 -28.58 -17.93 1.77
C SER A 87 -28.54 -16.74 2.72
N LYS A 88 -28.07 -16.95 3.95
CA LYS A 88 -27.95 -15.90 4.98
C LYS A 88 -26.54 -15.87 5.53
N ARG A 89 -26.05 -14.64 5.79
CA ARG A 89 -24.76 -14.42 6.43
C ARG A 89 -24.83 -14.95 7.88
N PRO A 90 -23.92 -15.85 8.29
CA PRO A 90 -23.85 -16.33 9.67
C PRO A 90 -23.53 -15.19 10.64
N GLY A 91 -23.97 -15.36 11.90
CA GLY A 91 -23.63 -14.44 12.99
C GLY A 91 -22.38 -14.84 13.76
N SER A 92 -21.92 -16.08 13.60
CA SER A 92 -20.78 -16.62 14.32
C SER A 92 -19.47 -16.37 13.55
N ILE A 93 -18.43 -15.88 14.26
CA ILE A 93 -17.11 -15.64 13.66
C ILE A 93 -16.51 -16.92 13.08
N PRO A 94 -16.52 -18.09 13.75
CA PRO A 94 -15.97 -19.32 13.17
C PRO A 94 -16.66 -19.74 11.87
N GLU A 95 -17.97 -19.54 11.74
CA GLU A 95 -18.68 -19.84 10.48
C GLU A 95 -18.27 -18.87 9.36
N LEU A 96 -18.09 -17.58 9.69
CA LEU A 96 -17.60 -16.58 8.73
C LEU A 96 -16.16 -16.90 8.27
N GLN A 97 -15.29 -17.32 9.21
CA GLN A 97 -13.94 -17.76 8.91
C GLN A 97 -13.94 -19.04 8.04
N ALA A 98 -14.81 -20.00 8.34
CA ALA A 98 -14.96 -21.19 7.51
C ALA A 98 -15.45 -20.84 6.10
N ALA A 99 -16.42 -19.93 5.97
CA ALA A 99 -16.85 -19.44 4.67
C ALA A 99 -15.72 -18.72 3.93
N ALA A 100 -14.94 -17.87 4.61
CA ALA A 100 -13.78 -17.21 4.02
C ALA A 100 -12.75 -18.23 3.51
N ALA A 101 -12.43 -19.26 4.30
CA ALA A 101 -11.50 -20.33 3.91
C ALA A 101 -11.95 -21.07 2.64
N VAL A 102 -13.21 -21.45 2.58
CA VAL A 102 -13.80 -22.12 1.40
C VAL A 102 -13.80 -21.18 0.20
N GLY A 103 -14.24 -19.94 0.39
CA GLY A 103 -14.42 -18.98 -0.70
C GLY A 103 -13.12 -18.39 -1.22
N GLN A 104 -12.06 -18.34 -0.41
CA GLN A 104 -10.78 -17.76 -0.82
C GLN A 104 -10.15 -18.49 -2.02
N MET A 105 -10.29 -19.81 -2.08
CA MET A 105 -9.83 -20.60 -3.22
C MET A 105 -10.61 -20.23 -4.49
N GLY A 106 -11.95 -20.15 -4.40
CA GLY A 106 -12.80 -19.78 -5.53
C GLY A 106 -12.57 -18.34 -6.01
N LEU A 107 -12.34 -17.41 -5.09
CA LEU A 107 -11.99 -16.02 -5.39
C LEU A 107 -10.66 -15.95 -6.16
N ALA A 108 -9.62 -16.63 -5.67
CA ALA A 108 -8.31 -16.67 -6.30
C ALA A 108 -8.39 -17.28 -7.71
N GLN A 109 -9.13 -18.38 -7.88
CA GLN A 109 -9.35 -19.01 -9.18
C GLN A 109 -10.09 -18.08 -10.15
N THR A 110 -11.10 -17.34 -9.67
CA THR A 110 -11.83 -16.38 -10.49
C THR A 110 -10.92 -15.29 -11.02
N TYR A 111 -10.07 -14.72 -10.18
CA TYR A 111 -9.09 -13.74 -10.63
C TYR A 111 -8.05 -14.34 -11.57
N GLN A 112 -7.55 -15.53 -11.28
CA GLN A 112 -6.61 -16.23 -12.16
C GLN A 112 -7.17 -16.39 -13.57
N GLN A 113 -8.45 -16.78 -13.69
CA GLN A 113 -9.13 -16.90 -14.99
C GLN A 113 -9.30 -15.54 -15.67
N ALA A 114 -9.79 -14.53 -14.94
CA ALA A 114 -10.03 -13.20 -15.48
C ALA A 114 -8.75 -12.54 -15.99
N PHE A 115 -7.67 -12.56 -15.22
CA PHE A 115 -6.38 -12.00 -15.63
C PHE A 115 -5.65 -12.89 -16.66
N GLY A 116 -5.81 -14.22 -16.54
CA GLY A 116 -5.26 -15.19 -17.49
C GLY A 116 -5.77 -14.99 -18.91
N ALA A 117 -7.03 -14.55 -19.10
CA ALA A 117 -7.60 -14.19 -20.39
C ALA A 117 -6.83 -13.02 -21.07
N HIS A 118 -6.05 -12.27 -20.32
CA HIS A 118 -5.20 -11.17 -20.79
C HIS A 118 -3.71 -11.48 -20.71
N GLY A 119 -3.33 -12.75 -20.48
CA GLY A 119 -1.92 -13.19 -20.40
C GLY A 119 -1.20 -12.79 -19.10
N ILE A 120 -1.92 -12.32 -18.08
CA ILE A 120 -1.33 -11.90 -16.80
C ILE A 120 -1.40 -13.06 -15.81
N ARG A 121 -0.26 -13.42 -15.25
CA ARG A 121 -0.16 -14.37 -14.14
C ARG A 121 -0.48 -13.66 -12.83
N THR A 122 -1.19 -14.35 -11.94
CA THR A 122 -1.54 -13.84 -10.62
C THR A 122 -0.91 -14.68 -9.51
N ALA A 123 -0.68 -14.08 -8.36
CA ALA A 123 -0.26 -14.77 -7.14
C ALA A 123 -1.19 -14.36 -5.99
N GLN A 124 -1.70 -15.35 -5.25
CA GLN A 124 -2.47 -15.10 -4.03
C GLN A 124 -1.53 -14.79 -2.87
N ILE A 125 -1.81 -13.70 -2.15
CA ILE A 125 -1.09 -13.29 -0.94
C ILE A 125 -2.13 -13.05 0.16
N LEU A 126 -1.97 -13.72 1.30
CA LEU A 126 -2.81 -13.51 2.47
C LEU A 126 -1.97 -12.86 3.55
N LEU A 127 -2.45 -11.72 4.06
CA LEU A 127 -1.78 -10.94 5.09
C LEU A 127 -2.76 -10.60 6.20
N THR A 128 -2.23 -10.37 7.40
CA THR A 128 -2.98 -9.79 8.51
C THR A 128 -2.38 -8.43 8.89
N HIS A 129 -3.10 -7.64 9.66
CA HIS A 129 -2.55 -6.42 10.25
C HIS A 129 -1.32 -6.70 11.12
N GLU A 130 -1.32 -7.83 11.84
CA GLU A 130 -0.20 -8.26 12.68
C GLU A 130 1.04 -8.60 11.85
N ASP A 131 0.87 -9.22 10.67
CA ASP A 131 1.99 -9.51 9.75
C ASP A 131 2.66 -8.21 9.27
N LEU A 132 1.89 -7.14 9.10
CA LEU A 132 2.40 -5.84 8.68
C LEU A 132 2.91 -4.97 9.85
N ALA A 133 2.55 -5.32 11.09
CA ALA A 133 3.09 -4.72 12.31
C ALA A 133 4.38 -5.39 12.78
N ASP A 134 4.51 -6.72 12.56
CA ASP A 134 5.74 -7.46 12.82
C ASP A 134 6.79 -7.14 11.76
N ARG A 135 7.95 -6.74 12.23
CA ARG A 135 8.99 -6.23 11.35
C ARG A 135 9.57 -7.27 10.40
N THR A 136 9.82 -8.47 10.88
CA THR A 136 10.38 -9.57 10.07
C THR A 136 9.40 -9.99 9.00
N ARG A 137 8.12 -10.14 9.37
CA ARG A 137 7.03 -10.48 8.44
C ARG A 137 6.81 -9.36 7.43
N TYR A 138 6.85 -8.09 7.86
CA TYR A 138 6.79 -6.93 6.97
C TYR A 138 7.86 -6.98 5.88
N LEU A 139 9.14 -7.22 6.24
CA LEU A 139 10.24 -7.30 5.27
C LEU A 139 10.08 -8.51 4.33
N ASN A 140 9.65 -9.66 4.84
CA ASN A 140 9.40 -10.85 4.04
C ASN A 140 8.27 -10.59 3.02
N ALA A 141 7.15 -10.02 3.47
CA ALA A 141 6.03 -9.67 2.59
C ALA A 141 6.47 -8.66 1.52
N ARG A 142 7.24 -7.63 1.90
CA ARG A 142 7.79 -6.64 0.96
C ARG A 142 8.68 -7.28 -0.10
N ALA A 143 9.64 -8.12 0.32
CA ALA A 143 10.54 -8.79 -0.60
C ALA A 143 9.79 -9.69 -1.58
N THR A 144 8.82 -10.47 -1.08
CA THR A 144 7.97 -11.34 -1.90
C THR A 144 7.15 -10.54 -2.91
N LEU A 145 6.47 -9.47 -2.48
CA LEU A 145 5.67 -8.62 -3.38
C LEU A 145 6.54 -7.94 -4.44
N SER A 146 7.71 -7.43 -4.06
CA SER A 146 8.65 -6.84 -5.01
C SER A 146 9.12 -7.84 -6.06
N ALA A 147 9.51 -9.04 -5.63
CA ALA A 147 9.92 -10.12 -6.54
C ALA A 147 8.80 -10.53 -7.50
N LEU A 148 7.55 -10.65 -7.03
CA LEU A 148 6.41 -10.93 -7.90
C LEU A 148 6.20 -9.85 -8.96
N LEU A 149 6.27 -8.58 -8.56
CA LEU A 149 6.14 -7.45 -9.48
C LEU A 149 7.26 -7.43 -10.52
N ASP A 150 8.49 -7.74 -10.13
CA ASP A 150 9.65 -7.80 -11.04
C ASP A 150 9.54 -8.98 -12.02
N LEU A 151 8.88 -10.08 -11.62
CA LEU A 151 8.54 -11.22 -12.49
C LEU A 151 7.33 -10.96 -13.39
N GLY A 152 6.72 -9.77 -13.33
CA GLY A 152 5.49 -9.45 -14.08
C GLY A 152 4.27 -10.25 -13.63
N VAL A 153 4.25 -10.69 -12.37
CA VAL A 153 3.12 -11.38 -11.72
C VAL A 153 2.31 -10.36 -10.94
N LEU A 154 1.01 -10.37 -11.09
CA LEU A 154 0.09 -9.48 -10.38
C LEU A 154 -0.31 -10.10 -9.03
N PRO A 155 0.09 -9.50 -7.88
CA PRO A 155 -0.35 -9.98 -6.57
C PRO A 155 -1.82 -9.67 -6.33
N ILE A 156 -2.59 -10.68 -5.91
CA ILE A 156 -3.96 -10.56 -5.41
C ILE A 156 -3.89 -10.72 -3.89
N ILE A 157 -4.10 -9.65 -3.18
CA ILE A 157 -3.93 -9.59 -1.73
C ILE A 157 -5.30 -9.60 -1.07
N ASN A 158 -5.45 -10.39 -0.02
CA ASN A 158 -6.62 -10.38 0.85
C ASN A 158 -6.19 -10.54 2.30
N GLU A 159 -7.08 -10.25 3.24
CA GLU A 159 -6.84 -10.60 4.64
C GLU A 159 -6.88 -12.11 4.82
N ASN A 160 -6.06 -12.62 5.74
CA ASN A 160 -6.13 -14.02 6.16
C ASN A 160 -7.24 -14.19 7.21
N ASP A 161 -8.47 -14.18 6.75
CA ASP A 161 -9.67 -14.30 7.59
C ASP A 161 -9.69 -15.58 8.44
N THR A 162 -8.88 -16.59 8.13
CA THR A 162 -8.83 -17.83 8.92
C THR A 162 -8.17 -17.65 10.28
N VAL A 163 -7.34 -16.62 10.44
CA VAL A 163 -6.61 -16.33 11.67
C VAL A 163 -6.84 -14.90 12.18
N ALA A 164 -7.39 -14.01 11.34
CA ALA A 164 -7.73 -12.63 11.68
C ALA A 164 -9.25 -12.42 11.66
N THR A 165 -9.73 -11.41 12.37
CA THR A 165 -11.15 -11.09 12.47
C THR A 165 -11.49 -9.66 12.07
N ASP A 166 -10.50 -8.88 11.64
CA ASP A 166 -10.67 -7.44 11.41
C ASP A 166 -11.55 -7.16 10.20
N GLU A 167 -11.34 -7.82 9.06
CA GLU A 167 -12.27 -7.71 7.94
C GLU A 167 -13.67 -8.23 8.29
N ILE A 168 -13.76 -9.35 9.03
CA ILE A 168 -15.03 -9.93 9.45
C ILE A 168 -15.84 -8.98 10.31
N ARG A 169 -15.17 -8.29 11.25
CA ARG A 169 -15.79 -7.37 12.21
C ARG A 169 -16.02 -5.98 11.64
N PHE A 170 -15.05 -5.47 10.88
CA PHE A 170 -14.99 -4.08 10.46
C PHE A 170 -15.14 -3.90 8.94
N GLY A 171 -15.05 -4.99 8.17
CA GLY A 171 -15.13 -4.94 6.69
C GLY A 171 -13.97 -4.14 6.07
N ASP A 172 -12.80 -4.10 6.70
CA ASP A 172 -11.78 -3.08 6.48
C ASP A 172 -10.56 -3.56 5.70
N ASN A 173 -10.76 -4.00 4.46
CA ASN A 173 -9.66 -4.11 3.51
C ASN A 173 -9.17 -2.74 2.96
N ASP A 174 -9.82 -1.61 3.34
CA ASP A 174 -9.32 -0.28 3.00
C ASP A 174 -8.00 -0.01 3.73
N THR A 175 -7.94 -0.34 5.02
CA THR A 175 -6.71 -0.25 5.83
C THR A 175 -5.62 -1.19 5.31
N LEU A 176 -5.96 -2.45 4.96
CA LEU A 176 -5.01 -3.37 4.34
C LEU A 176 -4.45 -2.79 3.03
N GLY A 177 -5.32 -2.20 2.18
CA GLY A 177 -4.90 -1.53 0.96
C GLY A 177 -3.89 -0.40 1.20
N ALA A 178 -4.10 0.41 2.23
CA ALA A 178 -3.18 1.47 2.62
C ALA A 178 -1.85 0.93 3.17
N LEU A 179 -1.90 -0.14 3.98
CA LEU A 179 -0.70 -0.79 4.50
C LEU A 179 0.13 -1.43 3.38
N VAL A 180 -0.53 -2.06 2.40
CA VAL A 180 0.13 -2.60 1.20
C VAL A 180 0.73 -1.47 0.37
N ALA A 181 0.03 -0.35 0.18
CA ALA A 181 0.57 0.81 -0.51
C ALA A 181 1.85 1.34 0.16
N ASN A 182 1.87 1.39 1.49
CA ASN A 182 3.06 1.77 2.25
C ASN A 182 4.18 0.72 2.12
N LEU A 183 3.84 -0.57 2.17
CA LEU A 183 4.78 -1.69 2.11
C LEU A 183 5.63 -1.68 0.83
N ILE A 184 4.98 -1.41 -0.32
CA ILE A 184 5.63 -1.41 -1.65
C ILE A 184 5.95 0.00 -2.16
N GLU A 185 5.75 1.03 -1.36
CA GLU A 185 5.96 2.43 -1.73
C GLU A 185 5.20 2.80 -3.02
N ALA A 186 3.90 2.47 -3.04
CA ALA A 186 3.06 2.79 -4.17
C ALA A 186 2.94 4.31 -4.38
N ASP A 187 2.85 4.73 -5.62
CA ASP A 187 2.59 6.13 -5.97
C ASP A 187 1.14 6.51 -5.69
N ALA A 188 0.21 5.55 -5.86
CA ALA A 188 -1.19 5.77 -5.56
C ALA A 188 -1.93 4.51 -5.08
N LEU A 189 -2.91 4.74 -4.20
CA LEU A 189 -3.95 3.81 -3.79
C LEU A 189 -5.26 4.21 -4.48
N ILE A 190 -5.85 3.32 -5.26
CA ILE A 190 -7.15 3.54 -5.89
C ILE A 190 -8.19 2.66 -5.21
N ILE A 191 -9.12 3.27 -4.48
CA ILE A 191 -10.22 2.59 -3.79
C ILE A 191 -11.45 2.64 -4.68
N LEU A 192 -11.79 1.51 -5.29
CA LEU A 192 -13.02 1.33 -6.04
C LEU A 192 -14.17 1.01 -5.08
N THR A 193 -15.20 1.84 -5.11
CA THR A 193 -16.38 1.74 -4.24
C THR A 193 -17.67 1.87 -5.06
N ASP A 194 -18.81 1.65 -4.43
CA ASP A 194 -20.14 1.86 -5.03
C ASP A 194 -20.57 3.33 -5.07
N GLN A 195 -19.83 4.20 -4.37
CA GLN A 195 -20.03 5.66 -4.36
C GLN A 195 -19.13 6.33 -5.40
N GLU A 196 -19.54 7.50 -5.91
CA GLU A 196 -18.73 8.26 -6.85
C GLU A 196 -17.45 8.84 -6.23
N GLY A 197 -17.46 9.10 -4.92
CA GLY A 197 -16.36 9.64 -4.14
C GLY A 197 -16.84 10.14 -2.77
N LEU A 198 -16.06 11.01 -2.14
CA LEU A 198 -16.45 11.69 -0.91
C LEU A 198 -17.36 12.88 -1.24
N TYR A 199 -18.48 12.99 -0.55
CA TYR A 199 -19.39 14.13 -0.62
C TYR A 199 -19.26 15.00 0.63
N THR A 200 -19.65 16.26 0.51
CA THR A 200 -19.66 17.23 1.63
C THR A 200 -20.62 16.84 2.76
N ALA A 201 -21.63 16.02 2.45
CA ALA A 201 -22.57 15.38 3.37
C ALA A 201 -23.07 14.05 2.75
N ASP A 202 -23.86 13.26 3.45
CA ASP A 202 -24.46 12.03 2.89
C ASP A 202 -25.51 12.42 1.80
N PRO A 203 -25.28 12.16 0.50
CA PRO A 203 -26.16 12.56 -0.58
C PRO A 203 -27.55 11.90 -0.53
N ARG A 204 -27.71 10.83 0.27
CA ARG A 204 -29.01 10.19 0.50
C ARG A 204 -29.87 10.96 1.49
N LYS A 205 -29.24 11.82 2.31
CA LYS A 205 -29.90 12.61 3.37
C LYS A 205 -29.94 14.09 3.06
N ASP A 206 -28.95 14.57 2.29
CA ASP A 206 -28.81 15.99 1.94
C ASP A 206 -28.64 16.14 0.43
N ALA A 207 -29.69 16.64 -0.22
CA ALA A 207 -29.69 16.89 -1.68
C ALA A 207 -28.73 18.01 -2.12
N SER A 208 -28.22 18.83 -1.18
CA SER A 208 -27.22 19.86 -1.45
C SER A 208 -25.78 19.34 -1.38
N ALA A 209 -25.58 18.07 -0.99
CA ALA A 209 -24.27 17.46 -0.92
C ALA A 209 -23.57 17.49 -2.29
N THR A 210 -22.34 17.99 -2.30
CA THR A 210 -21.52 18.08 -3.52
C THR A 210 -20.32 17.16 -3.42
N LEU A 211 -19.88 16.61 -4.55
CA LEU A 211 -18.70 15.77 -4.64
C LEU A 211 -17.43 16.58 -4.35
N VAL A 212 -16.61 16.11 -3.42
CA VAL A 212 -15.28 16.66 -3.17
C VAL A 212 -14.33 16.12 -4.25
N ASN A 213 -13.87 16.98 -5.14
CA ASN A 213 -13.03 16.56 -6.25
C ASN A 213 -11.59 16.26 -5.84
N GLU A 214 -11.07 17.07 -4.88
CA GLU A 214 -9.67 16.98 -4.46
C GLU A 214 -9.46 17.61 -3.08
N GLY A 215 -8.44 17.12 -2.34
CA GLY A 215 -8.01 17.72 -1.10
C GLY A 215 -6.82 17.02 -0.46
N ALA A 216 -6.37 17.50 0.69
CA ALA A 216 -5.26 16.90 1.42
C ALA A 216 -5.70 15.63 2.19
N ALA A 217 -4.97 14.53 2.06
CA ALA A 217 -5.31 13.25 2.68
C ALA A 217 -5.37 13.28 4.24
N GLY A 218 -4.79 14.30 4.87
CA GLY A 218 -4.79 14.49 6.34
C GLY A 218 -5.83 15.46 6.87
N ASP A 219 -6.69 16.01 6.02
CA ASP A 219 -7.67 17.02 6.42
C ASP A 219 -8.79 16.40 7.29
N GLU A 220 -8.87 16.84 8.54
CA GLU A 220 -9.85 16.30 9.52
C GLU A 220 -11.30 16.60 9.13
N ARG A 221 -11.56 17.62 8.30
CA ARG A 221 -12.92 17.92 7.81
C ARG A 221 -13.52 16.75 7.07
N TYR A 222 -12.71 15.93 6.40
CA TYR A 222 -13.19 14.76 5.64
C TYR A 222 -13.68 13.64 6.55
N GLU A 223 -13.13 13.52 7.76
CA GLU A 223 -13.65 12.56 8.75
C GLU A 223 -15.08 12.95 9.19
N HIS A 224 -15.35 14.25 9.35
CA HIS A 224 -16.69 14.74 9.66
C HIS A 224 -17.67 14.56 8.49
N MET A 225 -17.25 14.86 7.26
CA MET A 225 -18.06 14.68 6.05
C MET A 225 -18.41 13.21 5.82
N ALA A 226 -17.50 12.30 6.15
CA ALA A 226 -17.66 10.86 5.97
C ALA A 226 -18.59 10.19 7.01
N GLY A 227 -19.18 10.96 7.95
CA GLY A 227 -20.16 10.46 8.89
C GLY A 227 -19.81 10.59 10.38
N GLY A 228 -18.71 11.30 10.72
CA GLY A 228 -18.37 11.75 12.09
C GLY A 228 -18.28 10.65 13.16
N SER A 229 -17.91 11.06 14.36
CA SER A 229 -17.69 10.21 15.56
C SER A 229 -18.93 9.54 16.18
N GLY A 230 -20.03 9.42 15.45
CA GLY A 230 -21.31 8.87 15.96
C GLY A 230 -21.86 7.66 15.20
N THR A 231 -21.23 7.23 14.10
CA THR A 231 -21.64 5.99 13.42
C THR A 231 -21.00 4.78 14.09
N PRO A 232 -21.76 3.70 14.36
CA PRO A 232 -21.19 2.48 14.92
C PRO A 232 -20.02 2.03 14.05
N ILE A 233 -18.87 1.75 14.66
CA ILE A 233 -17.73 1.12 14.04
C ILE A 233 -18.19 -0.24 13.51
N GLY A 234 -18.42 -0.32 12.22
CA GLY A 234 -18.86 -1.57 11.61
C GLY A 234 -19.32 -1.41 10.17
N THR A 235 -18.67 -2.12 9.28
CA THR A 235 -18.99 -2.30 7.87
C THR A 235 -18.57 -1.19 6.91
N GLY A 236 -17.24 -0.98 6.71
CA GLY A 236 -16.66 -0.46 5.45
C GLY A 236 -17.29 0.81 4.86
N GLY A 237 -17.51 1.86 5.66
CA GLY A 237 -18.08 3.12 5.22
C GLY A 237 -17.08 4.07 4.55
N MET A 238 -17.51 5.28 4.19
CA MET A 238 -16.64 6.32 3.65
C MET A 238 -15.51 6.69 4.63
N ILE A 239 -15.79 6.63 5.94
CA ILE A 239 -14.81 6.94 6.99
C ILE A 239 -13.56 6.02 6.95
N THR A 240 -13.72 4.72 6.68
CA THR A 240 -12.59 3.79 6.55
C THR A 240 -11.69 4.15 5.37
N LYS A 241 -12.27 4.67 4.28
CA LYS A 241 -11.55 5.13 3.10
C LYS A 241 -10.74 6.41 3.36
N ILE A 242 -11.30 7.31 4.19
CA ILE A 242 -10.58 8.51 4.64
C ILE A 242 -9.41 8.13 5.55
N TRP A 243 -9.61 7.21 6.49
CA TRP A 243 -8.51 6.71 7.32
C TRP A 243 -7.44 5.97 6.52
N ALA A 244 -7.86 5.19 5.53
CA ALA A 244 -6.92 4.53 4.60
C ALA A 244 -6.11 5.56 3.82
N ALA A 245 -6.73 6.62 3.30
CA ALA A 245 -6.04 7.71 2.61
C ALA A 245 -5.03 8.43 3.51
N LYS A 246 -5.43 8.75 4.76
CA LYS A 246 -4.53 9.35 5.76
C LYS A 246 -3.33 8.44 6.05
N ARG A 247 -3.55 7.12 6.07
CA ARG A 247 -2.49 6.11 6.30
C ARG A 247 -1.58 5.96 5.09
N ALA A 248 -2.13 5.86 3.87
CA ALA A 248 -1.35 5.76 2.63
C ALA A 248 -0.47 7.00 2.41
N ALA A 249 -0.99 8.19 2.76
CA ALA A 249 -0.25 9.44 2.65
C ALA A 249 1.02 9.50 3.52
N ARG A 250 1.14 8.65 4.56
CA ARG A 250 2.35 8.58 5.39
C ARG A 250 3.59 8.10 4.62
N SER A 251 3.40 7.30 3.57
CA SER A 251 4.47 6.91 2.63
C SER A 251 4.48 7.73 1.35
N GLY A 252 3.63 8.77 1.28
CA GLY A 252 3.54 9.68 0.13
C GLY A 252 2.61 9.18 -0.98
N ALA A 253 1.88 8.07 -0.77
CA ALA A 253 0.92 7.58 -1.75
C ALA A 253 -0.32 8.47 -1.79
N HIS A 254 -0.69 8.96 -2.98
CA HIS A 254 -1.96 9.61 -3.22
C HIS A 254 -3.10 8.59 -3.13
N THR A 255 -4.29 9.01 -2.72
CA THR A 255 -5.46 8.10 -2.71
C THR A 255 -6.57 8.65 -3.57
N VAL A 256 -7.12 7.80 -4.44
CA VAL A 256 -8.35 8.11 -5.20
C VAL A 256 -9.48 7.22 -4.70
N ILE A 257 -10.61 7.84 -4.35
CA ILE A 257 -11.86 7.15 -4.05
C ILE A 257 -12.79 7.38 -5.24
N ALA A 258 -13.16 6.31 -5.94
CA ALA A 258 -13.98 6.44 -7.15
C ALA A 258 -14.95 5.27 -7.32
N SER A 259 -16.00 5.48 -8.12
CA SER A 259 -16.95 4.42 -8.43
C SER A 259 -16.32 3.35 -9.33
N GLY A 260 -16.28 2.10 -8.83
CA GLY A 260 -15.88 0.95 -9.63
C GLY A 260 -16.91 0.54 -10.68
N ARG A 261 -18.11 1.15 -10.68
CA ARG A 261 -19.15 0.96 -11.70
C ARG A 261 -18.98 1.89 -12.91
N THR A 262 -18.14 2.93 -12.79
CA THR A 262 -17.84 3.83 -13.89
C THR A 262 -17.08 3.06 -14.97
N PRO A 263 -17.54 3.08 -16.23
CA PRO A 263 -16.84 2.46 -17.34
C PRO A 263 -15.42 3.00 -17.48
N ASP A 264 -14.45 2.09 -17.63
CA ASP A 264 -13.03 2.41 -17.80
C ASP A 264 -12.47 3.37 -16.72
N ALA A 265 -12.96 3.24 -15.47
CA ALA A 265 -12.59 4.12 -14.37
C ALA A 265 -11.06 4.20 -14.18
N LEU A 266 -10.36 3.06 -14.13
CA LEU A 266 -8.92 3.01 -13.91
C LEU A 266 -8.12 3.73 -15.02
N PRO A 267 -8.25 3.40 -16.31
CA PRO A 267 -7.52 4.11 -17.36
C PRO A 267 -7.91 5.59 -17.47
N ARG A 268 -9.16 5.96 -17.15
CA ARG A 268 -9.59 7.37 -17.16
C ARG A 268 -8.94 8.17 -16.04
N LEU A 269 -8.89 7.63 -14.81
CA LEU A 269 -8.17 8.22 -13.68
C LEU A 269 -6.70 8.47 -14.02
N LEU A 270 -6.05 7.48 -14.64
CA LEU A 270 -4.63 7.55 -14.99
C LEU A 270 -4.32 8.33 -16.27
N ARG A 271 -5.34 8.89 -16.92
CA ARG A 271 -5.22 9.97 -17.90
C ARG A 271 -5.47 11.35 -17.31
N GLY A 272 -5.67 11.45 -15.98
CA GLY A 272 -5.91 12.71 -15.30
C GLY A 272 -7.36 13.20 -15.34
N GLU A 273 -8.31 12.34 -15.78
CA GLU A 273 -9.74 12.72 -15.77
C GLU A 273 -10.21 12.97 -14.33
N GLN A 274 -11.09 13.97 -14.18
CA GLN A 274 -11.66 14.32 -12.89
C GLN A 274 -12.80 13.35 -12.52
N LEU A 275 -12.40 12.18 -12.06
CA LEU A 275 -13.29 11.14 -11.53
C LEU A 275 -13.03 10.96 -10.04
N GLY A 276 -14.10 10.81 -9.26
CA GLY A 276 -14.01 10.57 -7.83
C GLY A 276 -13.34 11.70 -7.04
N THR A 277 -12.88 11.36 -5.87
CA THR A 277 -12.15 12.26 -4.95
C THR A 277 -10.67 11.88 -4.93
N LEU A 278 -9.80 12.81 -5.27
CA LEU A 278 -8.35 12.67 -5.11
C LEU A 278 -7.93 13.27 -3.76
N LEU A 279 -7.36 12.45 -2.90
CA LEU A 279 -6.77 12.84 -1.63
C LEU A 279 -5.24 12.83 -1.77
N VAL A 280 -4.67 14.03 -1.76
CA VAL A 280 -3.26 14.27 -2.07
C VAL A 280 -2.41 14.06 -0.82
N ALA A 281 -1.35 13.27 -0.92
CA ALA A 281 -0.35 13.17 0.12
C ALA A 281 0.48 14.45 0.18
N SER A 282 0.68 14.98 1.39
CA SER A 282 1.40 16.25 1.60
C SER A 282 2.93 16.13 1.53
N GLN A 283 3.45 14.92 1.56
CA GLN A 283 4.89 14.64 1.56
C GLN A 283 5.27 13.74 0.39
N GLN A 284 6.49 13.93 -0.13
CA GLN A 284 7.04 12.97 -1.10
C GLN A 284 7.38 11.64 -0.40
N PRO A 285 7.20 10.48 -1.08
CA PRO A 285 7.37 9.15 -0.48
C PRO A 285 8.70 8.97 0.28
N LEU A 286 9.78 9.41 -0.30
CA LEU A 286 11.12 9.28 0.26
C LEU A 286 11.30 10.10 1.56
N ALA A 287 10.73 11.31 1.62
CA ALA A 287 10.83 12.17 2.80
C ALA A 287 9.97 11.64 3.97
N ALA A 288 8.77 11.18 3.69
CA ALA A 288 7.87 10.60 4.69
C ALA A 288 8.45 9.34 5.33
N ARG A 289 9.08 8.47 4.53
CA ARG A 289 9.74 7.26 5.02
C ARG A 289 10.97 7.55 5.86
N LYS A 290 11.79 8.50 5.42
CA LYS A 290 12.97 8.93 6.18
C LYS A 290 12.56 9.46 7.54
N GLN A 291 11.51 10.25 7.63
CA GLN A 291 10.99 10.77 8.89
C GLN A 291 10.46 9.64 9.78
N TRP A 292 9.72 8.66 9.22
CA TRP A 292 9.26 7.50 9.99
C TRP A 292 10.42 6.66 10.55
N LEU A 293 11.48 6.43 9.76
CA LEU A 293 12.71 5.75 10.19
C LEU A 293 13.45 6.54 11.27
N ALA A 294 13.47 7.88 11.20
CA ALA A 294 14.13 8.73 12.17
C ALA A 294 13.39 8.79 13.52
N ASP A 295 12.06 8.84 13.49
CA ASP A 295 11.24 9.19 14.66
C ASP A 295 10.85 7.96 15.53
N HIS A 296 10.89 6.73 15.01
CA HIS A 296 10.18 5.60 15.66
C HIS A 296 11.05 4.43 16.12
N LEU A 297 12.39 4.50 16.11
CA LEU A 297 13.18 3.29 16.22
C LEU A 297 14.26 3.34 17.32
N GLN A 298 14.08 2.46 18.33
CA GLN A 298 15.18 2.09 19.23
C GLN A 298 16.28 1.40 18.42
N LEU A 299 17.51 1.90 18.56
CA LEU A 299 18.70 1.25 18.00
C LEU A 299 18.92 -0.09 18.68
N ALA A 300 18.95 -1.16 17.89
CA ALA A 300 19.22 -2.52 18.36
C ALA A 300 20.71 -2.88 18.28
N GLY A 301 21.48 -2.17 17.45
CA GLY A 301 22.90 -2.42 17.28
C GLY A 301 23.59 -1.34 16.46
N ARG A 302 24.85 -1.61 16.13
CA ARG A 302 25.72 -0.71 15.37
C ARG A 302 26.54 -1.49 14.36
N VAL A 303 26.83 -0.87 13.20
CA VAL A 303 27.75 -1.38 12.20
C VAL A 303 28.83 -0.35 11.94
N GLN A 304 30.08 -0.75 12.08
CA GLN A 304 31.25 0.08 11.77
C GLN A 304 31.58 -0.06 10.29
N LEU A 305 31.85 1.05 9.63
CA LEU A 305 32.09 1.13 8.18
C LEU A 305 33.53 1.49 7.91
N ASP A 306 34.02 1.06 6.73
CA ASP A 306 35.24 1.62 6.16
C ASP A 306 34.99 2.97 5.46
N ALA A 307 36.06 3.65 5.04
CA ALA A 307 35.99 4.96 4.35
C ALA A 307 35.22 4.87 3.03
N GLY A 308 35.31 3.76 2.30
CA GLY A 308 34.64 3.53 1.01
C GLY A 308 33.12 3.45 1.20
N ALA A 309 32.68 2.63 2.15
CA ALA A 309 31.27 2.48 2.48
C ALA A 309 30.68 3.76 3.06
N SER A 310 31.41 4.46 3.94
CA SER A 310 31.00 5.77 4.46
C SER A 310 30.76 6.80 3.36
N LYS A 311 31.66 6.84 2.38
CA LYS A 311 31.50 7.71 1.20
C LYS A 311 30.32 7.30 0.32
N ALA A 312 30.16 6.00 0.06
CA ALA A 312 29.06 5.46 -0.77
C ALA A 312 27.69 5.73 -0.13
N LEU A 313 27.57 5.55 1.19
CA LEU A 313 26.35 5.84 1.93
C LEU A 313 25.96 7.31 1.84
N ARG A 314 26.91 8.24 2.06
CA ARG A 314 26.67 9.67 1.92
C ARG A 314 26.27 10.07 0.48
N ALA A 315 26.67 9.27 -0.51
CA ALA A 315 26.25 9.43 -1.90
C ALA A 315 24.89 8.75 -2.23
N GLY A 316 24.20 8.16 -1.24
CA GLY A 316 22.88 7.57 -1.41
C GLY A 316 22.89 6.12 -1.88
N SER A 317 23.99 5.40 -1.72
CA SER A 317 24.09 3.97 -2.06
C SER A 317 23.61 3.06 -0.92
N SER A 318 23.29 1.80 -1.23
CA SER A 318 23.04 0.75 -0.25
C SER A 318 24.33 0.37 0.50
N LEU A 319 24.19 -0.11 1.74
CA LEU A 319 25.31 -0.66 2.51
C LEU A 319 25.56 -2.10 2.11
N LEU A 320 26.71 -2.37 1.48
CA LEU A 320 27.15 -3.73 1.16
C LEU A 320 27.96 -4.34 2.32
N PRO A 321 27.96 -5.67 2.48
CA PRO A 321 28.74 -6.34 3.52
C PRO A 321 30.24 -6.06 3.45
N VAL A 322 30.78 -5.88 2.25
CA VAL A 322 32.22 -5.63 2.01
C VAL A 322 32.72 -4.37 2.71
N GLY A 323 31.85 -3.36 2.88
CA GLY A 323 32.21 -2.11 3.54
C GLY A 323 32.01 -2.10 5.05
N VAL A 324 31.60 -3.22 5.68
CA VAL A 324 31.38 -3.34 7.12
C VAL A 324 32.60 -4.01 7.78
N THR A 325 33.18 -3.32 8.74
CA THR A 325 34.38 -3.80 9.48
C THR A 325 34.03 -4.47 10.81
N GLN A 326 32.93 -4.03 11.46
CA GLN A 326 32.49 -4.57 12.75
C GLN A 326 30.97 -4.48 12.88
N VAL A 327 30.39 -5.44 13.63
CA VAL A 327 28.95 -5.53 13.96
C VAL A 327 28.79 -5.69 15.46
N ASP A 328 28.16 -4.70 16.12
CA ASP A 328 27.94 -4.65 17.55
C ASP A 328 26.46 -4.73 17.90
N GLY A 329 26.14 -5.39 19.00
CA GLY A 329 24.78 -5.63 19.48
C GLY A 329 24.22 -6.97 19.05
N GLU A 330 23.11 -7.35 19.67
CA GLU A 330 22.31 -8.53 19.30
C GLU A 330 20.99 -8.07 18.74
N PHE A 331 20.71 -8.43 17.50
CA PHE A 331 19.52 -7.99 16.76
C PHE A 331 19.10 -9.02 15.72
N GLU A 332 17.82 -9.00 15.45
CA GLU A 332 17.20 -9.78 14.38
C GLU A 332 17.14 -9.01 13.07
N ARG A 333 16.86 -9.71 11.97
CA ARG A 333 16.58 -9.12 10.68
C ARG A 333 15.51 -8.04 10.80
N GLY A 334 15.71 -6.91 10.15
CA GLY A 334 14.79 -5.77 10.16
C GLY A 334 14.95 -4.83 11.35
N ALA A 335 15.86 -5.13 12.26
CA ALA A 335 16.19 -4.19 13.33
C ALA A 335 16.85 -2.92 12.79
N VAL A 336 16.72 -1.82 13.54
CA VAL A 336 17.43 -0.59 13.21
C VAL A 336 18.81 -0.64 13.82
N VAL A 337 19.80 -0.40 12.97
CA VAL A 337 21.19 -0.28 13.36
C VAL A 337 21.74 1.10 12.97
N ALA A 338 22.63 1.63 13.82
CA ALA A 338 23.42 2.81 13.48
C ALA A 338 24.60 2.40 12.59
N CYS A 339 24.86 3.19 11.57
CA CYS A 339 26.05 3.08 10.73
C CYS A 339 27.07 4.13 11.17
N LEU A 340 28.19 3.66 11.67
CA LEU A 340 29.28 4.52 12.18
C LEU A 340 30.42 4.58 11.18
N ASP A 341 30.97 5.76 10.94
CA ASP A 341 32.20 5.90 10.16
C ASP A 341 33.45 5.46 10.97
N GLU A 342 34.62 5.50 10.33
CA GLU A 342 35.90 5.07 10.94
C GLU A 342 36.22 5.80 12.27
N THR A 343 35.66 6.99 12.48
CA THR A 343 35.85 7.78 13.71
C THR A 343 34.86 7.43 14.82
N GLY A 344 33.86 6.55 14.53
CA GLY A 344 32.78 6.23 15.44
C GLY A 344 31.62 7.22 15.40
N LEU A 345 31.62 8.16 14.46
CA LEU A 345 30.52 9.09 14.26
C LEU A 345 29.38 8.39 13.51
N GLU A 346 28.16 8.51 14.02
CA GLU A 346 26.98 8.03 13.34
C GLU A 346 26.71 8.89 12.08
N ILE A 347 26.69 8.24 10.92
CA ILE A 347 26.46 8.89 9.62
C ILE A 347 25.13 8.49 8.99
N ALA A 348 24.54 7.39 9.45
CA ALA A 348 23.26 6.91 8.98
C ALA A 348 22.60 5.94 9.97
N ARG A 349 21.32 5.69 9.77
CA ARG A 349 20.55 4.60 10.41
C ARG A 349 19.79 3.84 9.36
N GLY A 350 19.59 2.55 9.56
CA GLY A 350 18.84 1.77 8.61
C GLY A 350 18.36 0.42 9.12
N LEU A 351 17.44 -0.17 8.34
CA LEU A 351 16.91 -1.50 8.57
C LEU A 351 17.85 -2.55 8.01
N ILE A 352 18.41 -3.38 8.88
CA ILE A 352 19.37 -4.39 8.46
C ILE A 352 18.66 -5.64 7.91
N ASN A 353 19.18 -6.20 6.81
CA ASN A 353 18.59 -7.36 6.13
C ASN A 353 18.98 -8.71 6.74
N TYR A 354 19.96 -8.75 7.64
CA TYR A 354 20.49 -9.96 8.26
C TYR A 354 20.54 -9.82 9.77
N ALA A 355 20.33 -10.92 10.50
CA ALA A 355 20.51 -10.95 11.95
C ALA A 355 21.98 -10.66 12.32
N SER A 356 22.24 -10.22 13.57
CA SER A 356 23.57 -9.86 14.05
C SER A 356 24.61 -10.97 13.85
N SER A 357 24.22 -12.22 14.11
CA SER A 357 25.09 -13.40 13.94
C SER A 357 25.46 -13.63 12.47
N GLU A 358 24.55 -13.39 11.56
CA GLU A 358 24.76 -13.52 10.10
C GLU A 358 25.55 -12.34 9.56
N ALA A 359 25.19 -11.12 9.97
CA ALA A 359 25.90 -9.91 9.59
C ALA A 359 27.40 -9.98 9.97
N ARG A 360 27.72 -10.52 11.14
CA ARG A 360 29.12 -10.77 11.55
C ARG A 360 29.83 -11.78 10.65
N ARG A 361 29.13 -12.82 10.17
CA ARG A 361 29.71 -13.84 9.27
C ARG A 361 30.00 -13.31 7.87
N ILE A 362 29.22 -12.33 7.41
CA ILE A 362 29.36 -11.76 6.04
C ILE A 362 30.06 -10.40 6.03
N ALA A 363 30.35 -9.79 7.18
CA ALA A 363 31.11 -8.55 7.26
C ALA A 363 32.44 -8.67 6.51
N GLY A 364 32.80 -7.63 5.75
CA GLY A 364 34.00 -7.56 4.94
C GLY A 364 34.02 -8.44 3.69
N CYS A 365 32.92 -9.17 3.35
CA CYS A 365 32.92 -10.01 2.17
C CYS A 365 32.11 -9.40 0.99
N PRO A 366 32.49 -9.71 -0.26
CA PRO A 366 31.68 -9.36 -1.42
C PRO A 366 30.29 -9.99 -1.37
N SER A 367 29.26 -9.29 -1.88
CA SER A 367 27.87 -9.79 -1.90
C SER A 367 27.73 -11.17 -2.59
N ALA A 368 28.54 -11.47 -3.56
CA ALA A 368 28.56 -12.77 -4.25
C ALA A 368 28.96 -13.95 -3.34
N GLU A 369 29.56 -13.69 -2.19
CA GLU A 369 29.95 -14.72 -1.23
C GLU A 369 28.92 -14.98 -0.13
N ILE A 370 27.87 -14.19 -0.02
CA ILE A 370 26.85 -14.29 1.03
C ILE A 370 26.25 -15.69 1.02
N GLU A 371 25.74 -16.16 -0.12
CA GLU A 371 25.13 -17.48 -0.24
C GLU A 371 26.06 -18.62 0.19
N ARG A 372 27.34 -18.55 -0.20
CA ARG A 372 28.34 -19.54 0.22
C ARG A 372 28.56 -19.55 1.72
N ARG A 373 28.50 -18.37 2.38
CA ARG A 373 28.76 -18.25 3.82
C ARG A 373 27.54 -18.56 4.69
N LEU A 374 26.36 -18.19 4.24
CA LEU A 374 25.13 -18.36 5.01
C LEU A 374 24.33 -19.60 4.62
N GLY A 375 24.49 -20.12 3.38
CA GLY A 375 23.69 -21.19 2.80
C GLY A 375 22.46 -20.67 2.06
N TYR A 376 22.25 -19.36 2.04
CA TYR A 376 21.17 -18.68 1.33
C TYR A 376 21.54 -17.21 1.05
N LEU A 377 20.83 -16.60 0.11
CA LEU A 377 20.92 -15.17 -0.21
C LEU A 377 19.55 -14.54 -0.01
N ASP A 378 19.43 -13.64 0.95
CA ASP A 378 18.20 -12.87 1.16
C ASP A 378 18.24 -11.54 0.38
N ALA A 379 19.32 -10.78 0.56
CA ALA A 379 19.58 -9.54 -0.16
C ALA A 379 21.08 -9.41 -0.42
N PRO A 380 21.50 -8.78 -1.53
CA PRO A 380 22.93 -8.55 -1.81
C PRO A 380 23.56 -7.48 -0.90
N GLU A 381 22.74 -6.66 -0.22
CA GLU A 381 23.18 -5.61 0.70
C GLU A 381 22.79 -5.90 2.15
N LEU A 382 23.57 -5.38 3.09
CA LEU A 382 23.21 -5.37 4.53
C LEU A 382 22.07 -4.40 4.83
N ILE A 383 22.06 -3.23 4.17
CA ILE A 383 20.98 -2.25 4.29
C ILE A 383 20.72 -1.65 2.90
N HIS A 384 19.49 -1.81 2.42
CA HIS A 384 19.10 -1.18 1.17
C HIS A 384 19.00 0.34 1.33
N ARG A 385 19.43 1.11 0.32
CA ARG A 385 19.42 2.59 0.33
C ARG A 385 18.06 3.20 0.70
N ASP A 386 16.97 2.53 0.30
CA ASP A 386 15.62 2.99 0.63
C ASP A 386 15.24 2.71 2.09
N ASN A 387 15.99 1.84 2.77
CA ASN A 387 15.85 1.51 4.19
C ASN A 387 16.87 2.28 5.07
N LEU A 388 17.48 3.33 4.54
CA LEU A 388 18.58 4.04 5.15
C LEU A 388 18.29 5.54 5.23
N VAL A 389 18.56 6.15 6.38
CA VAL A 389 18.47 7.59 6.63
C VAL A 389 19.86 8.09 6.98
N LEU A 390 20.32 9.11 6.27
CA LEU A 390 21.54 9.84 6.62
C LEU A 390 21.30 10.72 7.84
N GLY A 391 22.26 10.75 8.74
CA GLY A 391 22.26 11.61 9.93
C GLY A 391 22.63 13.06 9.61
#